data_1c7e84685c537fdc840655d2f5df0a80
#
_entry.id   1c7e84685c537fdc840655d2f5df0a80
#
_cell.length_a   1.000
_cell.length_b   1.000
_cell.length_c   1.000
_cell.angle_alpha   90.00
_cell.angle_beta   90.00
_cell.angle_gamma   90.00
#
_symmetry.space_group_name_H-M   'P 1'
#
loop_
_entity.id
_entity.type
_entity.pdbx_description
1 polymer ?
#
loop_
_entity_poly.entity_id
_entity_poly.type
_entity_poly.pdbx_seq_one_letter_code
_entity_poly.pdbx_strand_id
1 'polypeptide(L)'
;GVASLSDVKKLSRIGGKTITIYLGTTAFAVTIGLLSVNILNPGGQIPDEMKNKLQTIYEKDASKKAVSVQKVKDRGPLQPIVDMVPDNFFNSASSNRNMLQVVFIAILIGIGLIQIPGENGKPLKDFFKSLTDVVIKLVDLIMLMAPLGVFALISQTINKVAGDNPSQIIELLGALGYYMFAVTLGLFAHVLIVYTGLMKFFTKMPLQTFYKGIAPAQLLAFSTSSSGATLPLTMERCEEELGVSEEVSSFVLPLGATINMDGTALYQAVAA
;
A
#
# COMPACT_ATOMS: atom_id res chain seq x y z
N GLY A 1 4.35 1.66 16.98
CA GLY A 1 3.14 0.85 16.86
C GLY A 1 3.07 -0.25 17.92
N VAL A 2 3.80 -1.38 17.77
CA VAL A 2 3.69 -2.53 18.71
C VAL A 2 3.94 -2.12 20.16
N ALA A 3 4.95 -1.32 20.42
CA ALA A 3 5.33 -0.88 21.77
C ALA A 3 4.36 0.15 22.39
N SER A 4 3.34 0.63 21.69
CA SER A 4 2.27 1.46 22.29
C SER A 4 1.16 0.65 22.93
N LEU A 5 1.10 -0.66 22.66
CA LEU A 5 0.19 -1.57 23.35
C LEU A 5 0.71 -1.88 24.77
N SER A 6 -0.20 -1.88 25.73
CA SER A 6 0.15 -2.05 27.17
C SER A 6 0.42 -3.51 27.57
N ASP A 7 0.00 -4.49 26.75
CA ASP A 7 0.05 -5.92 27.09
C ASP A 7 0.13 -6.80 25.83
N VAL A 8 0.92 -7.87 25.91
CA VAL A 8 1.07 -8.90 24.86
C VAL A 8 -0.26 -9.59 24.52
N LYS A 9 -1.15 -9.80 25.51
CA LYS A 9 -2.48 -10.37 25.25
C LYS A 9 -3.35 -9.43 24.41
N LYS A 10 -3.29 -8.13 24.65
CA LYS A 10 -3.97 -7.12 23.82
C LYS A 10 -3.37 -7.11 22.41
N LEU A 11 -2.03 -7.16 22.29
CA LEU A 11 -1.34 -7.28 21.00
C LEU A 11 -1.86 -8.47 20.19
N SER A 12 -1.94 -9.65 20.80
CA SER A 12 -2.44 -10.85 20.12
C SER A 12 -3.89 -10.68 19.64
N ARG A 13 -4.77 -10.13 20.48
CA ARG A 13 -6.18 -9.95 20.16
C ARG A 13 -6.42 -8.86 19.11
N ILE A 14 -5.81 -7.70 19.28
CA ILE A 14 -5.97 -6.57 18.34
C ILE A 14 -5.23 -6.90 17.04
N GLY A 15 -3.98 -7.36 17.13
CA GLY A 15 -3.17 -7.71 15.97
C GLY A 15 -3.79 -8.82 15.13
N GLY A 16 -4.31 -9.89 15.75
CA GLY A 16 -4.99 -10.96 15.03
C GLY A 16 -6.22 -10.46 14.26
N LYS A 17 -7.07 -9.64 14.89
CA LYS A 17 -8.24 -9.04 14.21
C LYS A 17 -7.81 -8.11 13.07
N THR A 18 -6.81 -7.26 13.31
CA THR A 18 -6.29 -6.33 12.32
C THR A 18 -5.76 -7.05 11.09
N ILE A 19 -4.91 -8.06 11.28
CA ILE A 19 -4.35 -8.85 10.17
C ILE A 19 -5.46 -9.56 9.39
N THR A 20 -6.45 -10.15 10.08
CA THR A 20 -7.58 -10.82 9.42
C THR A 20 -8.38 -9.84 8.55
N ILE A 21 -8.66 -8.63 9.08
CA ILE A 21 -9.37 -7.60 8.31
C ILE A 21 -8.52 -7.15 7.12
N TYR A 22 -7.23 -6.91 7.30
CA TYR A 22 -6.32 -6.49 6.23
C TYR A 22 -6.26 -7.51 5.10
N LEU A 23 -6.05 -8.78 5.43
CA LEU A 23 -6.07 -9.86 4.42
C LEU A 23 -7.42 -9.93 3.71
N GLY A 24 -8.53 -9.76 4.44
CA GLY A 24 -9.86 -9.75 3.88
C GLY A 24 -10.06 -8.58 2.91
N THR A 25 -9.76 -7.34 3.32
CA THR A 25 -9.93 -6.15 2.47
C THR A 25 -9.04 -6.19 1.25
N THR A 26 -7.80 -6.65 1.39
CA THR A 26 -6.86 -6.82 0.26
C THR A 26 -7.35 -7.89 -0.72
N ALA A 27 -7.88 -9.03 -0.23
CA ALA A 27 -8.47 -10.04 -1.10
C ALA A 27 -9.67 -9.49 -1.89
N PHE A 28 -10.54 -8.70 -1.26
CA PHE A 28 -11.62 -8.01 -1.95
C PHE A 28 -11.09 -6.96 -2.95
N ALA A 29 -10.05 -6.21 -2.60
CA ALA A 29 -9.44 -5.23 -3.50
C ALA A 29 -8.91 -5.88 -4.78
N VAL A 30 -8.15 -6.98 -4.65
CA VAL A 30 -7.65 -7.76 -5.79
C VAL A 30 -8.82 -8.31 -6.61
N THR A 31 -9.85 -8.87 -5.97
CA THR A 31 -11.02 -9.42 -6.65
C THR A 31 -11.76 -8.34 -7.45
N ILE A 32 -11.99 -7.16 -6.85
CA ILE A 32 -12.63 -6.03 -7.54
C ILE A 32 -11.75 -5.54 -8.70
N GLY A 33 -10.42 -5.48 -8.52
CA GLY A 33 -9.48 -5.14 -9.59
C GLY A 33 -9.58 -6.11 -10.77
N LEU A 34 -9.56 -7.42 -10.51
CA LEU A 34 -9.72 -8.45 -11.51
C LEU A 34 -11.10 -8.41 -12.20
N LEU A 35 -12.16 -8.15 -11.46
CA LEU A 35 -13.50 -7.96 -12.05
C LEU A 35 -13.53 -6.71 -12.94
N SER A 36 -12.95 -5.60 -12.49
CA SER A 36 -12.86 -4.36 -13.25
C SER A 36 -12.13 -4.57 -14.58
N VAL A 37 -10.98 -5.26 -14.59
CA VAL A 37 -10.24 -5.51 -15.82
C VAL A 37 -10.97 -6.47 -16.76
N ASN A 38 -11.66 -7.48 -16.22
CA ASN A 38 -12.40 -8.43 -17.06
C ASN A 38 -13.67 -7.80 -17.68
N ILE A 39 -14.34 -6.90 -16.97
CA ILE A 39 -15.56 -6.23 -17.45
C ILE A 39 -15.21 -5.11 -18.43
N LEU A 40 -14.23 -4.27 -18.08
CA LEU A 40 -13.87 -3.08 -18.86
C LEU A 40 -12.83 -3.36 -19.96
N ASN A 41 -12.05 -4.44 -19.82
CA ASN A 41 -11.02 -4.86 -20.76
C ASN A 41 -10.12 -3.71 -21.26
N PRO A 42 -9.44 -2.97 -20.37
CA PRO A 42 -8.62 -1.82 -20.75
C PRO A 42 -7.47 -2.20 -21.69
N GLY A 43 -6.91 -3.41 -21.56
CA GLY A 43 -5.87 -3.93 -22.45
C GLY A 43 -6.35 -4.19 -23.89
N GLY A 44 -7.65 -4.42 -24.09
CA GLY A 44 -8.24 -4.61 -25.42
C GLY A 44 -8.36 -3.31 -26.23
N GLN A 45 -8.20 -2.16 -25.61
CA GLN A 45 -8.22 -0.85 -26.30
C GLN A 45 -6.86 -0.46 -26.89
N ILE A 46 -5.81 -1.24 -26.60
CA ILE A 46 -4.47 -0.98 -27.12
C ILE A 46 -4.38 -1.55 -28.54
N PRO A 47 -4.04 -0.76 -29.58
CA PRO A 47 -3.85 -1.25 -30.94
C PRO A 47 -2.79 -2.36 -31.01
N ASP A 48 -3.00 -3.35 -31.84
CA ASP A 48 -2.11 -4.53 -31.96
C ASP A 48 -0.66 -4.13 -32.31
N GLU A 49 -0.48 -3.12 -33.16
CA GLU A 49 0.84 -2.61 -33.51
C GLU A 49 1.58 -2.08 -32.27
N MET A 50 0.90 -1.30 -31.45
CA MET A 50 1.46 -0.77 -30.20
C MET A 50 1.71 -1.88 -29.18
N LYS A 51 0.82 -2.87 -29.09
CA LYS A 51 0.98 -4.04 -28.22
C LYS A 51 2.24 -4.84 -28.57
N ASN A 52 2.45 -5.11 -29.86
CA ASN A 52 3.64 -5.81 -30.34
C ASN A 52 4.93 -5.01 -30.04
N LYS A 53 4.88 -3.70 -30.24
CA LYS A 53 6.01 -2.79 -29.93
C LYS A 53 6.33 -2.78 -28.45
N LEU A 54 5.32 -2.68 -27.57
CA LEU A 54 5.48 -2.75 -26.13
C LEU A 54 6.05 -4.11 -25.70
N GLN A 55 5.56 -5.21 -26.25
CA GLN A 55 6.10 -6.55 -25.98
C GLN A 55 7.58 -6.62 -26.33
N THR A 56 7.99 -6.16 -27.50
CA THR A 56 9.39 -6.16 -27.93
C THR A 56 10.29 -5.31 -27.03
N ILE A 57 9.81 -4.13 -26.62
CA ILE A 57 10.57 -3.20 -25.75
C ILE A 57 10.78 -3.82 -24.36
N TYR A 58 9.75 -4.48 -23.82
CA TYR A 58 9.74 -4.98 -22.44
C TYR A 58 9.95 -6.50 -22.31
N GLU A 59 10.19 -7.22 -23.41
CA GLU A 59 10.34 -8.68 -23.45
C GLU A 59 11.43 -9.18 -22.47
N LYS A 60 12.57 -8.51 -22.42
CA LYS A 60 13.67 -8.87 -21.51
C LYS A 60 13.29 -8.71 -20.03
N ASP A 61 12.48 -7.72 -19.70
CA ASP A 61 12.04 -7.47 -18.34
C ASP A 61 10.87 -8.40 -17.96
N ALA A 62 9.98 -8.69 -18.90
CA ALA A 62 8.90 -9.66 -18.74
C ALA A 62 9.45 -11.08 -18.54
N SER A 63 10.44 -11.50 -19.32
CA SER A 63 11.05 -12.82 -19.17
C SER A 63 11.79 -12.99 -17.84
N LYS A 64 12.49 -11.97 -17.35
CA LYS A 64 13.09 -11.99 -15.99
C LYS A 64 12.05 -12.14 -14.90
N LYS A 65 10.91 -11.44 -15.02
CA LYS A 65 9.80 -11.54 -14.07
C LYS A 65 9.12 -12.92 -14.15
N ALA A 66 8.92 -13.47 -15.35
CA ALA A 66 8.34 -14.80 -15.54
C ALA A 66 9.17 -15.89 -14.85
N VAL A 67 10.50 -15.84 -14.95
CA VAL A 67 11.41 -16.75 -14.23
C VAL A 67 11.27 -16.60 -12.71
N SER A 68 11.05 -15.38 -12.23
CA SER A 68 10.84 -15.13 -10.80
C SER A 68 9.50 -15.69 -10.33
N VAL A 69 8.44 -15.57 -11.14
CA VAL A 69 7.10 -16.14 -10.85
C VAL A 69 7.16 -17.66 -10.84
N GLN A 70 7.89 -18.29 -11.76
CA GLN A 70 8.04 -19.75 -11.77
C GLN A 70 8.72 -20.23 -10.48
N LYS A 71 9.79 -19.56 -10.03
CA LYS A 71 10.44 -19.87 -8.75
C LYS A 71 9.52 -19.72 -7.53
N VAL A 72 8.52 -18.82 -7.59
CA VAL A 72 7.53 -18.67 -6.53
C VAL A 72 6.49 -19.80 -6.57
N LYS A 73 6.07 -20.23 -7.76
CA LYS A 73 5.13 -21.37 -7.92
C LYS A 73 5.71 -22.70 -7.42
N ASP A 74 7.02 -22.88 -7.56
CA ASP A 74 7.73 -24.10 -7.15
C ASP A 74 7.93 -24.14 -5.62
N ARG A 75 7.60 -23.06 -4.88
CA ARG A 75 7.70 -22.98 -3.42
C ARG A 75 6.42 -23.48 -2.77
N GLY A 76 6.56 -24.16 -1.64
CA GLY A 76 5.42 -24.60 -0.86
C GLY A 76 4.58 -23.43 -0.32
N PRO A 77 3.28 -23.62 -0.07
CA PRO A 77 2.36 -22.56 0.38
C PRO A 77 2.75 -21.91 1.72
N LEU A 78 3.53 -22.59 2.55
CA LEU A 78 4.02 -22.08 3.83
C LEU A 78 5.40 -21.41 3.73
N GLN A 79 6.06 -21.48 2.59
CA GLN A 79 7.39 -20.90 2.41
C GLN A 79 7.47 -19.40 2.74
N PRO A 80 6.48 -18.55 2.39
CA PRO A 80 6.50 -17.14 2.78
C PRO A 80 6.54 -16.91 4.29
N ILE A 81 5.96 -17.82 5.08
CA ILE A 81 6.00 -17.76 6.56
C ILE A 81 7.40 -18.14 7.07
N VAL A 82 8.00 -19.15 6.49
CA VAL A 82 9.37 -19.57 6.84
C VAL A 82 10.37 -18.48 6.45
N ASP A 83 10.23 -17.94 5.25
CA ASP A 83 11.10 -16.87 4.72
C ASP A 83 10.94 -15.54 5.50
N MET A 84 9.91 -15.40 6.35
CA MET A 84 9.71 -14.22 7.19
C MET A 84 10.73 -14.14 8.34
N VAL A 85 11.29 -15.28 8.76
CA VAL A 85 12.31 -15.31 9.80
C VAL A 85 13.68 -15.07 9.16
N PRO A 86 14.37 -13.97 9.45
CA PRO A 86 15.66 -13.66 8.82
C PRO A 86 16.82 -14.43 9.43
N ASP A 87 17.73 -14.89 8.60
CA ASP A 87 19.02 -15.43 9.05
C ASP A 87 19.94 -14.30 9.54
N ASN A 88 19.82 -13.09 8.97
CA ASN A 88 20.63 -11.94 9.34
C ASN A 88 19.86 -10.63 9.09
N PHE A 89 19.74 -9.82 10.15
CA PHE A 89 19.02 -8.53 10.10
C PHE A 89 19.59 -7.56 9.07
N PHE A 90 20.90 -7.37 9.06
CA PHE A 90 21.54 -6.39 8.18
C PHE A 90 21.41 -6.79 6.71
N ASN A 91 21.47 -8.07 6.41
CA ASN A 91 21.24 -8.58 5.07
C ASN A 91 19.78 -8.37 4.64
N SER A 92 18.85 -8.58 5.55
CA SER A 92 17.42 -8.34 5.29
C SER A 92 17.12 -6.86 5.03
N ALA A 93 17.73 -5.96 5.81
CA ALA A 93 17.57 -4.52 5.68
C ALA A 93 18.20 -3.94 4.39
N SER A 94 19.13 -4.64 3.77
CA SER A 94 19.80 -4.20 2.54
C SER A 94 19.01 -4.45 1.25
N SER A 95 17.87 -5.20 1.32
CA SER A 95 17.09 -5.58 0.14
C SER A 95 15.60 -5.35 0.32
N ASN A 96 15.00 -4.61 -0.62
CA ASN A 96 13.56 -4.40 -0.65
C ASN A 96 12.74 -5.70 -0.78
N ARG A 97 13.36 -6.80 -1.24
CA ARG A 97 12.69 -8.11 -1.33
C ARG A 97 12.44 -8.74 0.03
N ASN A 98 13.20 -8.34 1.04
CA ASN A 98 13.18 -8.91 2.38
C ASN A 98 12.42 -8.03 3.39
N MET A 99 11.56 -7.12 2.94
CA MET A 99 10.84 -6.20 3.82
C MET A 99 10.00 -6.91 4.89
N LEU A 100 9.41 -8.09 4.58
CA LEU A 100 8.68 -8.87 5.58
C LEU A 100 9.56 -9.32 6.75
N GLN A 101 10.83 -9.64 6.48
CA GLN A 101 11.81 -9.99 7.52
C GLN A 101 12.11 -8.79 8.44
N VAL A 102 12.22 -7.59 7.84
CA VAL A 102 12.42 -6.35 8.61
C VAL A 102 11.22 -6.06 9.50
N VAL A 103 9.99 -6.22 8.96
CA VAL A 103 8.75 -6.06 9.73
C VAL A 103 8.68 -7.09 10.87
N PHE A 104 9.04 -8.34 10.62
CA PHE A 104 9.07 -9.38 11.65
C PHE A 104 9.99 -9.00 12.81
N ILE A 105 11.22 -8.56 12.53
CA ILE A 105 12.16 -8.10 13.57
C ILE A 105 11.62 -6.87 14.30
N ALA A 106 11.03 -5.92 13.58
CA ALA A 106 10.44 -4.73 14.22
C ALA A 106 9.31 -5.11 15.20
N ILE A 107 8.52 -6.13 14.87
CA ILE A 107 7.51 -6.68 15.78
C ILE A 107 8.17 -7.31 17.01
N LEU A 108 9.23 -8.10 16.83
CA LEU A 108 9.96 -8.72 17.96
C LEU A 108 10.59 -7.67 18.88
N ILE A 109 11.20 -6.62 18.32
CA ILE A 109 11.71 -5.48 19.11
C ILE A 109 10.57 -4.80 19.88
N GLY A 110 9.41 -4.60 19.22
CA GLY A 110 8.24 -4.04 19.87
C GLY A 110 7.72 -4.88 21.03
N ILE A 111 7.68 -6.20 20.86
CA ILE A 111 7.30 -7.15 21.93
C ILE A 111 8.31 -7.08 23.10
N GLY A 112 9.60 -7.03 22.80
CA GLY A 112 10.64 -6.86 23.81
C GLY A 112 10.46 -5.55 24.61
N LEU A 113 10.12 -4.45 23.90
CA LEU A 113 9.88 -3.15 24.53
C LEU A 113 8.65 -3.12 25.47
N ILE A 114 7.65 -3.97 25.22
CA ILE A 114 6.49 -4.09 26.12
C ILE A 114 6.88 -4.81 27.42
N GLN A 115 7.85 -5.71 27.37
CA GLN A 115 8.23 -6.58 28.49
C GLN A 115 9.25 -5.95 29.44
N ILE A 116 9.90 -4.86 29.07
CA ILE A 116 10.85 -4.15 29.93
C ILE A 116 10.17 -2.93 30.62
N PRO A 117 10.70 -2.48 31.78
CA PRO A 117 10.18 -1.28 32.44
C PRO A 117 10.17 -0.07 31.52
N GLY A 118 9.10 0.72 31.56
CA GLY A 118 8.85 1.82 30.64
C GLY A 118 10.00 2.83 30.51
N GLU A 119 10.65 3.15 31.62
CA GLU A 119 11.80 4.06 31.66
C GLU A 119 12.99 3.53 30.83
N ASN A 120 13.25 2.23 30.88
CA ASN A 120 14.35 1.61 30.14
C ASN A 120 14.05 1.49 28.63
N GLY A 121 12.78 1.39 28.25
CA GLY A 121 12.36 1.30 26.86
C GLY A 121 12.18 2.66 26.18
N LYS A 122 12.05 3.75 26.97
CA LYS A 122 11.77 5.09 26.47
C LYS A 122 12.82 5.60 25.47
N PRO A 123 14.13 5.52 25.73
CA PRO A 123 15.14 6.03 24.78
C PRO A 123 15.03 5.40 23.39
N LEU A 124 14.75 4.09 23.32
CA LEU A 124 14.61 3.40 22.04
C LEU A 124 13.31 3.77 21.33
N LYS A 125 12.21 3.95 22.06
CA LYS A 125 10.94 4.44 21.48
C LYS A 125 11.11 5.84 20.92
N ASP A 126 11.73 6.75 21.66
CA ASP A 126 11.96 8.14 21.26
C ASP A 126 12.90 8.22 20.06
N PHE A 127 13.94 7.37 20.02
CA PHE A 127 14.82 7.24 18.86
C PHE A 127 14.05 6.87 17.58
N PHE A 128 13.23 5.82 17.63
CA PHE A 128 12.47 5.41 16.44
C PHE A 128 11.40 6.44 16.05
N LYS A 129 10.79 7.13 17.01
CA LYS A 129 9.86 8.22 16.73
C LYS A 129 10.56 9.35 15.98
N SER A 130 11.67 9.85 16.52
CA SER A 130 12.46 10.92 15.88
C SER A 130 12.98 10.49 14.50
N LEU A 131 13.41 9.25 14.36
CA LEU A 131 13.86 8.70 13.07
C LEU A 131 12.71 8.70 12.04
N THR A 132 11.50 8.34 12.45
CA THR A 132 10.32 8.37 11.60
C THR A 132 10.02 9.80 11.13
N ASP A 133 10.07 10.79 12.04
CA ASP A 133 9.83 12.20 11.71
C ASP A 133 10.86 12.72 10.70
N VAL A 134 12.14 12.35 10.88
CA VAL A 134 13.21 12.70 9.92
C VAL A 134 12.97 12.06 8.56
N VAL A 135 12.62 10.77 8.51
CA VAL A 135 12.37 10.05 7.25
C VAL A 135 11.17 10.68 6.52
N ILE A 136 10.09 11.03 7.22
CA ILE A 136 8.93 11.72 6.61
C ILE A 136 9.39 13.04 5.98
N LYS A 137 10.22 13.83 6.68
CA LYS A 137 10.75 15.09 6.14
C LYS A 137 11.64 14.88 4.92
N LEU A 138 12.45 13.84 4.89
CA LEU A 138 13.26 13.50 3.71
C LEU A 138 12.36 13.11 2.52
N VAL A 139 11.29 12.35 2.75
CA VAL A 139 10.32 12.04 1.71
C VAL A 139 9.64 13.31 1.19
N ASP A 140 9.21 14.23 2.06
CA ASP A 140 8.63 15.51 1.65
C ASP A 140 9.58 16.29 0.72
N LEU A 141 10.88 16.37 1.08
CA LEU A 141 11.89 17.04 0.25
C LEU A 141 12.05 16.36 -1.12
N ILE A 142 12.07 15.04 -1.18
CA ILE A 142 12.14 14.29 -2.45
C ILE A 142 10.89 14.53 -3.28
N MET A 143 9.71 14.58 -2.65
CA MET A 143 8.43 14.80 -3.32
C MET A 143 8.31 16.18 -3.95
N LEU A 144 9.08 17.18 -3.53
CA LEU A 144 9.16 18.47 -4.25
C LEU A 144 9.70 18.30 -5.68
N MET A 145 10.53 17.29 -5.93
CA MET A 145 11.05 16.98 -7.27
C MET A 145 10.15 16.01 -8.05
N ALA A 146 9.13 15.43 -7.44
CA ALA A 146 8.27 14.45 -8.08
C ALA A 146 7.62 14.93 -9.39
N PRO A 147 7.12 16.19 -9.53
CA PRO A 147 6.56 16.66 -10.79
C PRO A 147 7.55 16.60 -11.95
N LEU A 148 8.82 16.95 -11.70
CA LEU A 148 9.88 16.89 -12.72
C LEU A 148 10.22 15.43 -13.08
N GLY A 149 10.31 14.56 -12.07
CA GLY A 149 10.55 13.14 -12.27
C GLY A 149 9.43 12.47 -13.08
N VAL A 150 8.18 12.75 -12.73
CA VAL A 150 6.99 12.24 -13.46
C VAL A 150 6.98 12.74 -14.89
N PHE A 151 7.22 14.04 -15.12
CA PHE A 151 7.30 14.61 -16.46
C PHE A 151 8.39 13.90 -17.30
N ALA A 152 9.58 13.72 -16.74
CA ALA A 152 10.69 13.05 -17.43
C ALA A 152 10.35 11.59 -17.77
N LEU A 153 9.75 10.84 -16.83
CA LEU A 153 9.35 9.44 -17.04
C LEU A 153 8.26 9.31 -18.11
N ILE A 154 7.23 10.17 -18.08
CA ILE A 154 6.17 10.18 -19.09
C ILE A 154 6.75 10.54 -20.47
N SER A 155 7.58 11.58 -20.55
CA SER A 155 8.25 11.99 -21.79
C SER A 155 9.10 10.86 -22.37
N GLN A 156 9.86 10.17 -21.52
CA GLN A 156 10.67 9.02 -21.94
C GLN A 156 9.79 7.87 -22.46
N THR A 157 8.67 7.58 -21.79
CA THR A 157 7.75 6.53 -22.19
C THR A 157 7.08 6.84 -23.53
N ILE A 158 6.60 8.07 -23.70
CA ILE A 158 6.04 8.55 -24.97
C ILE A 158 7.06 8.39 -26.09
N ASN A 159 8.29 8.86 -25.88
CA ASN A 159 9.34 8.81 -26.91
C ASN A 159 9.70 7.35 -27.28
N LYS A 160 9.77 6.45 -26.31
CA LYS A 160 10.05 5.01 -26.57
C LYS A 160 8.93 4.30 -27.33
N VAL A 161 7.66 4.64 -27.03
CA VAL A 161 6.49 3.94 -27.58
C VAL A 161 6.02 4.54 -28.88
N ALA A 162 5.83 5.86 -28.93
CA ALA A 162 5.27 6.55 -30.08
C ALA A 162 6.35 6.93 -31.12
N GLY A 163 7.60 7.17 -30.71
CA GLY A 163 8.64 7.68 -31.60
C GLY A 163 8.22 8.98 -32.26
N ASP A 164 8.32 9.06 -33.59
CA ASP A 164 7.99 10.25 -34.35
C ASP A 164 6.52 10.30 -34.87
N ASN A 165 5.69 9.35 -34.43
CA ASN A 165 4.30 9.27 -34.91
C ASN A 165 3.31 9.87 -33.90
N PRO A 166 2.76 11.09 -34.16
CA PRO A 166 1.83 11.75 -33.23
C PRO A 166 0.53 10.96 -32.96
N SER A 167 0.04 10.16 -33.93
CA SER A 167 -1.19 9.38 -33.72
C SER A 167 -1.01 8.32 -32.63
N GLN A 168 0.16 7.68 -32.56
CA GLN A 168 0.49 6.71 -31.52
C GLN A 168 0.55 7.33 -30.13
N ILE A 169 0.86 8.63 -30.01
CA ILE A 169 0.81 9.35 -28.74
C ILE A 169 -0.63 9.46 -28.25
N ILE A 170 -1.56 9.84 -29.13
CA ILE A 170 -2.98 9.99 -28.78
C ILE A 170 -3.58 8.65 -28.38
N GLU A 171 -3.26 7.58 -29.12
CA GLU A 171 -3.69 6.22 -28.81
C GLU A 171 -3.16 5.74 -27.47
N LEU A 172 -1.88 5.98 -27.16
CA LEU A 172 -1.27 5.65 -25.87
C LEU A 172 -1.94 6.41 -24.73
N LEU A 173 -2.14 7.71 -24.88
CA LEU A 173 -2.82 8.54 -23.86
C LEU A 173 -4.27 8.12 -23.69
N GLY A 174 -4.96 7.72 -24.75
CA GLY A 174 -6.31 7.18 -24.72
C GLY A 174 -6.37 5.88 -23.93
N ALA A 175 -5.47 4.94 -24.19
CA ALA A 175 -5.36 3.67 -23.48
C ALA A 175 -5.04 3.86 -21.99
N LEU A 176 -4.09 4.76 -21.67
CA LEU A 176 -3.77 5.13 -20.28
C LEU A 176 -4.96 5.77 -19.59
N GLY A 177 -5.66 6.69 -20.27
CA GLY A 177 -6.88 7.32 -19.74
C GLY A 177 -7.98 6.31 -19.40
N TYR A 178 -8.18 5.34 -20.29
CA TYR A 178 -9.16 4.27 -20.06
C TYR A 178 -8.74 3.32 -18.93
N TYR A 179 -7.45 3.00 -18.83
CA TYR A 179 -6.91 2.28 -17.69
C TYR A 179 -7.13 3.04 -16.37
N MET A 180 -6.83 4.34 -16.34
CA MET A 180 -7.08 5.19 -15.17
C MET A 180 -8.55 5.22 -14.78
N PHE A 181 -9.45 5.27 -15.78
CA PHE A 181 -10.89 5.19 -15.54
C PHE A 181 -11.30 3.85 -14.89
N ALA A 182 -10.79 2.74 -15.41
CA ALA A 182 -11.05 1.40 -14.87
C ALA A 182 -10.58 1.26 -13.41
N VAL A 183 -9.36 1.73 -13.12
CA VAL A 183 -8.81 1.74 -11.74
C VAL A 183 -9.66 2.62 -10.83
N THR A 184 -10.01 3.84 -11.26
CA THR A 184 -10.79 4.77 -10.45
C THR A 184 -12.16 4.21 -10.13
N LEU A 185 -12.84 3.61 -11.11
CA LEU A 185 -14.13 2.95 -10.90
C LEU A 185 -14.01 1.78 -9.91
N GLY A 186 -12.95 0.98 -10.04
CA GLY A 186 -12.65 -0.11 -9.10
C GLY A 186 -12.42 0.39 -7.68
N LEU A 187 -11.68 1.49 -7.50
CA LEU A 187 -11.46 2.11 -6.19
C LEU A 187 -12.74 2.62 -5.56
N PHE A 188 -13.60 3.29 -6.33
CA PHE A 188 -14.92 3.71 -5.85
C PHE A 188 -15.80 2.51 -5.45
N ALA A 189 -15.82 1.46 -6.27
CA ALA A 189 -16.53 0.23 -5.94
C ALA A 189 -16.00 -0.40 -4.65
N HIS A 190 -14.67 -0.44 -4.46
CA HIS A 190 -14.05 -0.97 -3.24
C HIS A 190 -14.49 -0.17 -2.00
N VAL A 191 -14.44 1.15 -2.05
CA VAL A 191 -14.88 2.02 -0.93
C VAL A 191 -16.35 1.80 -0.61
N LEU A 192 -17.22 1.78 -1.63
CA LEU A 192 -18.66 1.65 -1.44
C LEU A 192 -19.08 0.25 -0.98
N ILE A 193 -18.47 -0.80 -1.51
CA ILE A 193 -18.87 -2.17 -1.19
C ILE A 193 -18.16 -2.64 0.09
N VAL A 194 -16.83 -2.53 0.13
CA VAL A 194 -16.04 -3.13 1.21
C VAL A 194 -16.02 -2.24 2.44
N TYR A 195 -15.54 -1.01 2.35
CA TYR A 195 -15.41 -0.16 3.54
C TYR A 195 -16.75 0.28 4.10
N THR A 196 -17.69 0.70 3.23
CA THR A 196 -19.05 1.04 3.69
C THR A 196 -19.78 -0.19 4.23
N GLY A 197 -19.58 -1.35 3.60
CA GLY A 197 -20.10 -2.64 4.09
C GLY A 197 -19.55 -2.99 5.47
N LEU A 198 -18.24 -2.95 5.65
CA LEU A 198 -17.59 -3.20 6.94
C LEU A 198 -18.12 -2.25 8.03
N MET A 199 -18.20 -0.95 7.73
CA MET A 199 -18.76 0.03 8.66
C MET A 199 -20.20 -0.29 9.05
N LYS A 200 -21.05 -0.62 8.08
CA LYS A 200 -22.47 -0.89 8.33
C LYS A 200 -22.70 -2.19 9.10
N PHE A 201 -21.92 -3.25 8.83
CA PHE A 201 -22.14 -4.57 9.43
C PHE A 201 -21.39 -4.78 10.75
N PHE A 202 -20.22 -4.16 10.92
CA PHE A 202 -19.40 -4.39 12.10
C PHE A 202 -19.38 -3.25 13.10
N THR A 203 -19.94 -2.07 12.76
CA THR A 203 -20.01 -0.93 13.67
C THR A 203 -21.43 -0.42 13.81
N LYS A 204 -21.68 0.33 14.90
CA LYS A 204 -22.93 1.06 15.12
C LYS A 204 -22.82 2.53 14.73
N MET A 205 -21.67 2.96 14.19
CA MET A 205 -21.41 4.34 13.82
C MET A 205 -22.19 4.70 12.56
N PRO A 206 -22.91 5.85 12.53
CA PRO A 206 -23.52 6.33 11.31
C PRO A 206 -22.49 6.59 10.22
N LEU A 207 -22.77 6.15 8.99
CA LEU A 207 -21.86 6.35 7.86
C LEU A 207 -21.51 7.83 7.63
N GLN A 208 -22.48 8.72 7.84
CA GLN A 208 -22.28 10.15 7.70
C GLN A 208 -21.23 10.68 8.70
N THR A 209 -21.28 10.23 9.95
CA THR A 209 -20.31 10.58 10.98
C THR A 209 -18.92 10.09 10.60
N PHE A 210 -18.82 8.83 10.14
CA PHE A 210 -17.57 8.27 9.67
C PHE A 210 -16.94 9.07 8.53
N TYR A 211 -17.70 9.27 7.43
CA TYR A 211 -17.15 9.97 6.26
C TYR A 211 -16.82 11.44 6.53
N LYS A 212 -17.64 12.13 7.35
CA LYS A 212 -17.31 13.51 7.77
C LYS A 212 -16.09 13.56 8.67
N GLY A 213 -15.94 12.62 9.59
CA GLY A 213 -14.80 12.56 10.50
C GLY A 213 -13.48 12.34 9.78
N ILE A 214 -13.46 11.42 8.78
CA ILE A 214 -12.22 11.05 8.07
C ILE A 214 -11.94 11.94 6.83
N ALA A 215 -12.89 12.78 6.38
CA ALA A 215 -12.75 13.57 5.16
C ALA A 215 -11.48 14.45 5.11
N PRO A 216 -11.07 15.16 6.17
CA PRO A 216 -9.83 15.94 6.14
C PRO A 216 -8.60 15.08 5.87
N ALA A 217 -8.52 13.88 6.48
CA ALA A 217 -7.43 12.95 6.24
C ALA A 217 -7.46 12.41 4.80
N GLN A 218 -8.64 12.12 4.24
CA GLN A 218 -8.78 11.70 2.84
C GLN A 218 -8.32 12.79 1.86
N LEU A 219 -8.68 14.05 2.11
CA LEU A 219 -8.24 15.19 1.29
C LEU A 219 -6.72 15.39 1.36
N LEU A 220 -6.13 15.26 2.55
CA LEU A 220 -4.69 15.34 2.70
C LEU A 220 -4.00 14.15 2.01
N ALA A 221 -4.52 12.94 2.14
CA ALA A 221 -3.99 11.76 1.47
C ALA A 221 -4.02 11.90 -0.06
N PHE A 222 -5.11 12.45 -0.60
CA PHE A 222 -5.25 12.72 -2.03
C PHE A 222 -4.21 13.76 -2.50
N SER A 223 -4.04 14.86 -1.77
CA SER A 223 -3.12 15.92 -2.16
C SER A 223 -1.65 15.54 -2.01
N THR A 224 -1.31 14.76 -0.99
CA THR A 224 0.08 14.32 -0.75
C THR A 224 0.43 13.03 -1.50
N SER A 225 -0.56 12.26 -1.95
CA SER A 225 -0.37 10.91 -2.49
C SER A 225 0.45 10.00 -1.56
N SER A 226 0.39 10.24 -0.25
CA SER A 226 1.21 9.55 0.74
C SER A 226 0.41 9.22 2.00
N SER A 227 0.18 7.92 2.24
CA SER A 227 -0.45 7.43 3.47
C SER A 227 0.41 7.71 4.70
N GLY A 228 1.74 7.67 4.56
CA GLY A 228 2.67 7.95 5.66
C GLY A 228 2.63 9.42 6.09
N ALA A 229 2.66 10.36 5.13
CA ALA A 229 2.55 11.79 5.43
C ALA A 229 1.19 12.18 6.03
N THR A 230 0.14 11.43 5.71
CA THR A 230 -1.22 11.66 6.21
C THR A 230 -1.46 11.03 7.58
N LEU A 231 -0.61 10.10 7.99
CA LEU A 231 -0.81 9.28 9.19
C LEU A 231 -1.08 10.09 10.47
N PRO A 232 -0.35 11.18 10.79
CA PRO A 232 -0.62 11.96 11.99
C PRO A 232 -2.06 12.52 12.01
N LEU A 233 -2.51 13.12 10.90
CA LEU A 233 -3.88 13.63 10.79
C LEU A 233 -4.91 12.50 10.84
N THR A 234 -4.60 11.34 10.23
CA THR A 234 -5.50 10.18 10.28
C THR A 234 -5.68 9.69 11.71
N MET A 235 -4.60 9.66 12.50
CA MET A 235 -4.66 9.28 13.93
C MET A 235 -5.50 10.27 14.72
N GLU A 236 -5.21 11.57 14.61
CA GLU A 236 -5.98 12.65 15.25
C GLU A 236 -7.48 12.53 14.93
N ARG A 237 -7.85 12.42 13.64
CA ARG A 237 -9.25 12.29 13.23
C ARG A 237 -9.93 11.03 13.76
N CYS A 238 -9.20 9.90 13.79
CA CYS A 238 -9.72 8.65 14.36
C CYS A 238 -9.95 8.76 15.87
N GLU A 239 -9.07 9.42 16.60
CA GLU A 239 -9.14 9.56 18.05
C GLU A 239 -10.20 10.59 18.46
N GLU A 240 -10.13 11.80 17.90
CA GLU A 240 -10.95 12.92 18.33
C GLU A 240 -12.39 12.88 17.78
N GLU A 241 -12.54 12.48 16.52
CA GLU A 241 -13.85 12.53 15.86
C GLU A 241 -14.57 11.17 15.80
N LEU A 242 -13.80 10.08 15.70
CA LEU A 242 -14.38 8.75 15.58
C LEU A 242 -14.34 7.96 16.89
N GLY A 243 -13.71 8.51 17.94
CA GLY A 243 -13.67 7.90 19.27
C GLY A 243 -12.85 6.61 19.35
N VAL A 244 -11.89 6.43 18.45
CA VAL A 244 -10.93 5.31 18.50
C VAL A 244 -9.93 5.59 19.62
N SER A 245 -9.66 4.60 20.48
CA SER A 245 -8.66 4.78 21.54
C SER A 245 -7.25 4.95 20.95
N GLU A 246 -6.44 5.83 21.56
CA GLU A 246 -5.05 6.07 21.17
C GLU A 246 -4.24 4.77 21.09
N GLU A 247 -4.50 3.81 22.01
CA GLU A 247 -3.84 2.51 22.04
C GLU A 247 -4.09 1.70 20.74
N VAL A 248 -5.30 1.79 20.18
CA VAL A 248 -5.67 1.10 18.94
C VAL A 248 -5.17 1.87 17.73
N SER A 249 -5.36 3.18 17.68
CA SER A 249 -4.97 4.01 16.54
C SER A 249 -3.46 3.99 16.33
N SER A 250 -2.67 4.14 17.39
CA SER A 250 -1.20 4.12 17.34
C SER A 250 -0.59 2.78 16.92
N PHE A 251 -1.34 1.68 17.04
CA PHE A 251 -0.91 0.38 16.55
C PHE A 251 -1.43 0.07 15.14
N VAL A 252 -2.76 0.20 14.95
CA VAL A 252 -3.42 -0.25 13.72
C VAL A 252 -3.08 0.65 12.54
N LEU A 253 -3.14 1.99 12.71
CA LEU A 253 -2.99 2.91 11.58
C LEU A 253 -1.58 2.92 10.97
N PRO A 254 -0.46 2.96 11.75
CA PRO A 254 0.88 2.84 11.18
C PRO A 254 1.13 1.50 10.50
N LEU A 255 0.60 0.41 11.09
CA LEU A 255 0.68 -0.91 10.49
C LEU A 255 -0.08 -0.95 9.17
N GLY A 256 -1.30 -0.41 9.14
CA GLY A 256 -2.13 -0.31 7.95
C GLY A 256 -1.49 0.50 6.83
N ALA A 257 -0.93 1.65 7.16
CA ALA A 257 -0.25 2.51 6.18
C ALA A 257 0.93 1.81 5.46
N THR A 258 1.46 0.74 6.06
CA THR A 258 2.59 -0.01 5.51
C THR A 258 2.19 -1.34 4.87
N ILE A 259 1.27 -2.09 5.50
CA ILE A 259 0.95 -3.47 5.12
C ILE A 259 -0.36 -3.56 4.35
N ASN A 260 -1.35 -2.71 4.66
CA ASN A 260 -2.68 -2.76 4.07
C ASN A 260 -2.86 -1.68 3.00
N MET A 261 -2.31 -1.94 1.82
CA MET A 261 -2.38 -1.02 0.67
C MET A 261 -3.40 -1.53 -0.36
N ASP A 262 -4.68 -1.54 -0.01
CA ASP A 262 -5.75 -2.08 -0.85
C ASP A 262 -5.86 -1.37 -2.21
N GLY A 263 -5.67 -0.05 -2.24
CA GLY A 263 -5.65 0.70 -3.50
C GLY A 263 -4.50 0.26 -4.42
N THR A 264 -3.31 0.00 -3.85
CA THR A 264 -2.16 -0.52 -4.58
C THR A 264 -2.43 -1.92 -5.12
N ALA A 265 -2.98 -2.81 -4.29
CA ALA A 265 -3.33 -4.17 -4.68
C ALA A 265 -4.37 -4.18 -5.83
N LEU A 266 -5.37 -3.29 -5.75
CA LEU A 266 -6.40 -3.15 -6.78
C LEU A 266 -5.82 -2.67 -8.10
N TYR A 267 -5.04 -1.58 -8.11
CA TYR A 267 -4.50 -1.07 -9.38
C TYR A 267 -3.52 -2.05 -10.01
N GLN A 268 -2.75 -2.78 -9.21
CA GLN A 268 -1.85 -3.83 -9.71
C GLN A 268 -2.63 -4.98 -10.32
N ALA A 269 -3.76 -5.37 -9.73
CA ALA A 269 -4.65 -6.39 -10.29
C ALA A 269 -5.28 -5.96 -11.63
N VAL A 270 -5.57 -4.65 -11.80
CA VAL A 270 -6.05 -4.11 -13.10
C VAL A 270 -4.92 -4.03 -14.12
N ALA A 271 -3.67 -3.82 -13.69
CA ALA A 271 -2.51 -3.68 -14.57
C ALA A 271 -1.93 -5.03 -15.04
N ALA A 272 -2.18 -6.12 -14.31
CA ALA A 272 -1.66 -7.46 -14.61
C ALA A 272 -2.44 -8.16 -15.68
#